data_bda5fe241f6b0a1ffb09769d988554b9
#
_entry.id   bda5fe241f6b0a1ffb09769d988554b9
#
_cell.length_a   1.000
_cell.length_b   1.000
_cell.length_c   1.000
_cell.angle_alpha   90.00
_cell.angle_beta   90.00
_cell.angle_gamma   90.00
#
_symmetry.space_group_name_H-M   'P 1'
#
loop_
_entity.id
_entity.type
_entity.pdbx_description
1 polymer ?
#
loop_
_entity_poly.entity_id
_entity_poly.type
_entity_poly.pdbx_seq_one_letter_code
_entity_poly.pdbx_strand_id
1 'polypeptide(L)'
;YSDADSAFIAQANSRLFNEVIPRTILSATNKYPNYHASSPLHGWGRKESMTNGDAHYWGVWWGKQPFTVFNEKIPRFMSEYGFQGMPPFNAFKQFIPENELYLTSPSVKNHQKHPVGYETIEAYMEREYRIPEKFEDYIYVSQLLQAKGMQIAIEAHRRNRPYCMGTLFWQLND
;
A
#
# COMPACT_ATOMS: atom_id res chain seq x y z
N TYR A 1 -22.16 4.63 14.59
CA TYR A 1 -21.82 5.39 15.80
C TYR A 1 -22.69 6.64 15.86
N SER A 2 -23.13 7.04 17.05
CA SER A 2 -23.76 8.34 17.25
C SER A 2 -22.71 9.47 17.15
N ASP A 3 -23.15 10.72 16.97
CA ASP A 3 -22.24 11.87 16.98
C ASP A 3 -21.49 12.00 18.32
N ALA A 4 -22.16 11.65 19.43
CA ALA A 4 -21.56 11.63 20.77
C ALA A 4 -20.45 10.57 20.88
N ASP A 5 -20.67 9.35 20.36
CA ASP A 5 -19.65 8.30 20.33
C ASP A 5 -18.45 8.73 19.49
N SER A 6 -18.72 9.33 18.33
CA SER A 6 -17.67 9.84 17.44
C SER A 6 -16.81 10.91 18.10
N ALA A 7 -17.43 11.85 18.83
CA ALA A 7 -16.75 12.89 19.58
C ALA A 7 -15.91 12.30 20.72
N PHE A 8 -16.46 11.35 21.47
CA PHE A 8 -15.75 10.67 22.57
C PHE A 8 -14.53 9.90 22.05
N ILE A 9 -14.69 9.12 20.95
CA ILE A 9 -13.59 8.37 20.34
C ILE A 9 -12.51 9.32 19.84
N ALA A 10 -12.87 10.42 19.19
CA ALA A 10 -11.91 11.41 18.71
C ALA A 10 -11.10 12.05 19.87
N GLN A 11 -11.77 12.39 20.98
CA GLN A 11 -11.14 12.94 22.16
C GLN A 11 -10.19 11.91 22.83
N ALA A 12 -10.66 10.67 23.00
CA ALA A 12 -9.86 9.59 23.57
C ALA A 12 -8.61 9.30 22.73
N ASN A 13 -8.77 9.24 21.41
CA ASN A 13 -7.67 9.08 20.46
C ASN A 13 -6.65 10.23 20.57
N SER A 14 -7.14 11.47 20.54
CA SER A 14 -6.27 12.65 20.69
C SER A 14 -5.49 12.61 22.01
N ARG A 15 -6.14 12.30 23.12
CA ARG A 15 -5.49 12.18 24.44
C ARG A 15 -4.44 11.07 24.45
N LEU A 16 -4.76 9.90 23.90
CA LEU A 16 -3.82 8.78 23.84
C LEU A 16 -2.55 9.14 23.08
N PHE A 17 -2.71 9.60 21.84
CA PHE A 17 -1.58 9.80 20.92
C PHE A 17 -0.83 11.11 21.14
N ASN A 18 -1.48 12.19 21.61
CA ASN A 18 -0.83 13.49 21.77
C ASN A 18 -0.42 13.83 23.21
N GLU A 19 -0.89 13.06 24.21
CA GLU A 19 -0.56 13.33 25.59
C GLU A 19 0.05 12.11 26.30
N VAL A 20 -0.66 10.98 26.35
CA VAL A 20 -0.28 9.83 27.18
C VAL A 20 1.02 9.21 26.65
N ILE A 21 1.07 8.85 25.38
CA ILE A 21 2.24 8.19 24.77
C ILE A 21 3.49 9.07 24.84
N PRO A 22 3.49 10.34 24.39
CA PRO A 22 4.67 11.20 24.49
C PRO A 22 5.17 11.40 25.93
N ARG A 23 4.26 11.58 26.88
CA ARG A 23 4.63 11.71 28.33
C ARG A 23 5.24 10.42 28.86
N THR A 24 4.71 9.27 28.50
CA THR A 24 5.24 7.97 28.89
C THR A 24 6.65 7.76 28.34
N ILE A 25 6.87 8.08 27.07
CA ILE A 25 8.20 7.99 26.46
C ILE A 25 9.18 8.93 27.17
N LEU A 26 8.79 10.18 27.41
CA LEU A 26 9.62 11.15 28.13
C LEU A 26 9.99 10.65 29.55
N SER A 27 9.00 10.12 30.26
CA SER A 27 9.22 9.58 31.62
C SER A 27 10.17 8.37 31.62
N ALA A 28 10.04 7.49 30.61
CA ALA A 28 10.86 6.27 30.52
C ALA A 28 12.29 6.52 30.01
N THR A 29 12.49 7.52 29.15
CA THR A 29 13.78 7.76 28.48
C THR A 29 14.52 9.00 28.97
N ASN A 30 13.85 9.85 29.72
CA ASN A 30 14.30 11.20 30.11
C ASN A 30 14.74 12.07 28.91
N LYS A 31 14.18 11.81 27.74
CA LYS A 31 14.42 12.55 26.48
C LYS A 31 13.10 12.96 25.87
N TYR A 32 13.04 14.20 25.37
CA TYR A 32 11.87 14.62 24.60
C TYR A 32 11.82 13.79 23.31
N PRO A 33 10.76 13.03 23.08
CA PRO A 33 10.72 12.13 21.92
C PRO A 33 10.61 12.92 20.62
N ASN A 34 11.35 12.49 19.59
CA ASN A 34 11.03 12.83 18.22
C ASN A 34 9.85 11.95 17.79
N TYR A 35 8.66 12.35 18.22
CA TYR A 35 7.45 11.54 18.19
C TYR A 35 6.50 12.00 17.09
N HIS A 36 6.02 11.07 16.32
CA HIS A 36 5.00 11.25 15.30
C HIS A 36 3.73 10.52 15.71
N ALA A 37 2.64 11.27 15.89
CA ALA A 37 1.45 10.76 16.58
C ALA A 37 0.67 9.71 15.76
N SER A 38 0.74 9.79 14.45
CA SER A 38 -0.01 8.89 13.55
C SER A 38 0.69 8.73 12.20
N SER A 39 0.70 7.52 11.66
CA SER A 39 1.08 7.24 10.27
C SER A 39 -0.10 6.60 9.56
N PRO A 40 -0.70 7.26 8.56
CA PRO A 40 -0.40 8.62 8.13
C PRO A 40 -0.99 9.68 9.08
N LEU A 41 -0.45 10.91 9.02
CA LEU A 41 -1.03 12.03 9.77
C LEU A 41 -2.41 12.41 9.21
N HIS A 42 -2.56 12.38 7.90
CA HIS A 42 -3.81 12.62 7.19
C HIS A 42 -4.12 11.43 6.26
N GLY A 43 -5.34 10.90 6.35
CA GLY A 43 -5.76 9.76 5.54
C GLY A 43 -5.75 10.05 4.03
N TRP A 44 -5.63 9.00 3.25
CA TRP A 44 -5.75 9.05 1.79
C TRP A 44 -7.03 9.76 1.34
N GLY A 45 -6.91 10.60 0.31
CA GLY A 45 -7.99 11.42 -0.22
C GLY A 45 -8.06 12.84 0.34
N ARG A 46 -7.36 13.13 1.45
CA ARG A 46 -7.25 14.49 1.98
C ARG A 46 -6.10 15.24 1.32
N LYS A 47 -6.31 16.51 0.99
CA LYS A 47 -5.28 17.35 0.35
C LYS A 47 -4.05 17.53 1.24
N GLU A 48 -4.27 17.63 2.53
CA GLU A 48 -3.22 17.82 3.56
C GLU A 48 -2.22 16.66 3.58
N SER A 49 -2.63 15.43 3.17
CA SER A 49 -1.73 14.28 3.11
C SER A 49 -0.56 14.47 2.14
N MET A 50 -0.68 15.37 1.16
CA MET A 50 0.40 15.67 0.21
C MET A 50 1.38 16.72 0.72
N THR A 51 1.05 17.47 1.77
CA THR A 51 1.83 18.62 2.24
C THR A 51 2.34 18.48 3.69
N ASN A 52 1.66 17.70 4.52
CA ASN A 52 1.89 17.60 5.94
C ASN A 52 2.13 16.15 6.39
N GLY A 53 3.23 15.92 7.10
CA GLY A 53 3.58 14.61 7.62
C GLY A 53 3.92 13.61 6.54
N ASP A 54 3.52 12.37 6.76
CA ASP A 54 3.65 11.27 5.82
C ASP A 54 2.31 10.96 5.13
N ALA A 55 2.37 10.22 4.03
CA ALA A 55 1.20 9.87 3.24
C ALA A 55 1.12 8.36 3.01
N HIS A 56 -0.07 7.80 3.19
CA HIS A 56 -0.48 6.52 2.64
C HIS A 56 -1.32 6.79 1.40
N TYR A 57 -0.86 6.33 0.23
CA TYR A 57 -1.55 6.61 -1.02
C TYR A 57 -2.02 5.33 -1.72
N TRP A 58 -3.31 5.10 -1.66
CA TRP A 58 -3.97 3.93 -2.24
C TRP A 58 -4.88 4.24 -3.44
N GLY A 59 -4.64 5.38 -4.09
CA GLY A 59 -5.28 5.72 -5.35
C GLY A 59 -4.99 4.72 -6.47
N VAL A 60 -3.75 4.23 -6.52
CA VAL A 60 -3.40 2.98 -7.19
C VAL A 60 -3.83 1.82 -6.29
N TRP A 61 -4.19 0.70 -6.86
CA TRP A 61 -4.76 -0.48 -6.22
C TRP A 61 -6.24 -0.27 -5.83
N TRP A 62 -6.54 0.27 -4.63
CA TRP A 62 -7.90 0.48 -4.15
C TRP A 62 -8.70 1.46 -5.01
N GLY A 63 -8.10 2.58 -5.39
CA GLY A 63 -8.73 3.62 -6.21
C GLY A 63 -8.72 3.32 -7.70
N LYS A 64 -8.07 2.24 -8.14
CA LYS A 64 -7.95 1.81 -9.55
C LYS A 64 -7.44 2.90 -10.50
N GLN A 65 -6.72 3.90 -9.96
CA GLN A 65 -6.09 4.94 -10.77
C GLN A 65 -4.88 4.38 -11.54
N PRO A 66 -4.56 4.91 -12.71
CA PRO A 66 -3.41 4.44 -13.49
C PRO A 66 -2.09 4.72 -12.75
N PHE A 67 -1.05 3.92 -13.03
CA PHE A 67 0.28 4.11 -12.41
C PHE A 67 0.87 5.49 -12.61
N THR A 68 0.53 6.16 -13.72
CA THR A 68 1.00 7.51 -14.04
C THR A 68 0.59 8.56 -13.00
N VAL A 69 -0.44 8.30 -12.18
CA VAL A 69 -0.87 9.19 -11.11
C VAL A 69 0.22 9.39 -10.05
N PHE A 70 1.15 8.45 -9.91
CA PHE A 70 2.31 8.62 -9.02
C PHE A 70 3.21 9.79 -9.42
N ASN A 71 3.19 10.23 -10.68
CA ASN A 71 3.90 11.44 -11.10
C ASN A 71 3.27 12.74 -10.59
N GLU A 72 2.01 12.69 -10.16
CA GLU A 72 1.24 13.86 -9.70
C GLU A 72 1.08 13.87 -8.17
N LYS A 73 1.03 12.70 -7.55
CA LYS A 73 0.79 12.54 -6.12
C LYS A 73 2.10 12.40 -5.36
N ILE A 74 2.75 13.53 -5.15
CA ILE A 74 4.06 13.62 -4.51
C ILE A 74 3.90 14.25 -3.12
N PRO A 75 3.95 13.45 -2.02
CA PRO A 75 3.93 13.98 -0.66
C PRO A 75 5.32 14.37 -0.16
N ARG A 76 5.39 14.93 1.05
CA ARG A 76 6.65 15.18 1.76
C ARG A 76 7.41 13.90 2.09
N PHE A 77 6.67 12.85 2.43
CA PHE A 77 7.16 11.50 2.68
C PHE A 77 6.05 10.50 2.31
N MET A 78 6.32 9.62 1.37
CA MET A 78 5.38 8.56 1.02
C MET A 78 5.71 7.32 1.85
N SER A 79 4.97 7.10 2.93
CA SER A 79 5.23 6.01 3.86
C SER A 79 4.50 4.71 3.53
N GLU A 80 3.48 4.77 2.65
CA GLU A 80 2.80 3.58 2.18
C GLU A 80 2.13 3.80 0.82
N TYR A 81 2.37 2.90 -0.09
CA TYR A 81 1.73 2.72 -1.39
C TYR A 81 2.13 1.35 -1.93
N GLY A 82 1.45 0.84 -2.92
CA GLY A 82 1.86 -0.45 -3.46
C GLY A 82 0.96 -0.97 -4.57
N PHE A 83 1.34 -2.14 -5.05
CA PHE A 83 0.61 -2.93 -6.02
C PHE A 83 0.97 -4.41 -5.84
N GLN A 84 -0.02 -5.28 -5.78
CA GLN A 84 0.20 -6.71 -5.60
C GLN A 84 0.64 -7.37 -6.92
N GLY A 85 1.77 -8.09 -6.89
CA GLY A 85 2.12 -9.10 -7.87
C GLY A 85 1.84 -10.50 -7.29
N MET A 86 1.72 -11.50 -8.15
CA MET A 86 1.60 -12.89 -7.70
C MET A 86 2.97 -13.44 -7.29
N PRO A 87 3.03 -14.39 -6.32
CA PRO A 87 4.25 -15.12 -6.02
C PRO A 87 4.83 -15.82 -7.27
N PRO A 88 6.15 -16.07 -7.34
CA PRO A 88 6.74 -16.80 -8.46
C PRO A 88 6.10 -18.17 -8.66
N PHE A 89 5.95 -18.62 -9.90
CA PHE A 89 5.32 -19.91 -10.22
C PHE A 89 5.95 -21.10 -9.45
N ASN A 90 7.27 -21.08 -9.27
CA ASN A 90 7.94 -22.10 -8.48
C ASN A 90 7.58 -22.07 -6.97
N ALA A 91 7.18 -20.91 -6.44
CA ALA A 91 6.65 -20.84 -5.08
C ALA A 91 5.24 -21.45 -5.04
N PHE A 92 4.37 -21.16 -5.99
CA PHE A 92 3.06 -21.79 -6.09
C PHE A 92 3.14 -23.32 -6.10
N LYS A 93 4.08 -23.91 -6.83
CA LYS A 93 4.29 -25.36 -6.87
C LYS A 93 4.67 -26.00 -5.54
N GLN A 94 5.08 -25.22 -4.54
CA GLN A 94 5.43 -25.76 -3.22
C GLN A 94 4.20 -25.95 -2.31
N PHE A 95 3.11 -25.24 -2.57
CA PHE A 95 1.93 -25.26 -1.70
C PHE A 95 0.59 -25.43 -2.44
N ILE A 96 0.57 -25.37 -3.77
CA ILE A 96 -0.62 -25.66 -4.58
C ILE A 96 -0.48 -27.02 -5.25
N PRO A 97 -1.49 -27.92 -5.17
CA PRO A 97 -1.50 -29.17 -5.92
C PRO A 97 -1.35 -28.94 -7.42
N GLU A 98 -0.62 -29.81 -8.12
CA GLU A 98 -0.30 -29.65 -9.53
C GLU A 98 -1.55 -29.50 -10.43
N ASN A 99 -2.59 -30.26 -10.10
CA ASN A 99 -3.88 -30.20 -10.81
C ASN A 99 -4.70 -28.92 -10.50
N GLU A 100 -4.25 -28.07 -9.59
CA GLU A 100 -4.87 -26.78 -9.24
C GLU A 100 -4.01 -25.55 -9.59
N LEU A 101 -2.94 -25.73 -10.35
CA LEU A 101 -2.08 -24.63 -10.83
C LEU A 101 -2.75 -23.83 -11.97
N TYR A 102 -3.87 -23.19 -11.66
CA TYR A 102 -4.59 -22.28 -12.55
C TYR A 102 -5.35 -21.22 -11.76
N LEU A 103 -5.51 -20.02 -12.34
CA LEU A 103 -5.97 -18.81 -11.64
C LEU A 103 -7.28 -18.97 -10.87
N THR A 104 -8.23 -19.70 -11.45
CA THR A 104 -9.58 -19.85 -10.87
C THR A 104 -9.74 -21.04 -9.94
N SER A 105 -8.65 -21.79 -9.66
CA SER A 105 -8.69 -22.97 -8.80
C SER A 105 -9.04 -22.59 -7.34
N PRO A 106 -9.67 -23.50 -6.58
CA PRO A 106 -9.98 -23.28 -5.18
C PRO A 106 -8.75 -22.94 -4.34
N SER A 107 -7.64 -23.66 -4.53
CA SER A 107 -6.41 -23.44 -3.79
C SER A 107 -5.80 -22.06 -4.09
N VAL A 108 -5.67 -21.67 -5.35
CA VAL A 108 -5.14 -20.34 -5.73
C VAL A 108 -6.04 -19.23 -5.19
N LYS A 109 -7.37 -19.36 -5.32
CA LYS A 109 -8.32 -18.38 -4.76
C LYS A 109 -8.22 -18.25 -3.25
N ASN A 110 -8.01 -19.35 -2.53
CA ASN A 110 -7.89 -19.34 -1.07
C ASN A 110 -6.65 -18.58 -0.59
N HIS A 111 -5.60 -18.49 -1.39
CA HIS A 111 -4.39 -17.73 -1.07
C HIS A 111 -4.53 -16.22 -1.34
N GLN A 112 -5.52 -15.78 -2.11
CA GLN A 112 -5.80 -14.35 -2.26
C GLN A 112 -6.63 -13.85 -1.09
N LYS A 113 -6.01 -13.01 -0.24
CA LYS A 113 -6.69 -12.46 0.95
C LYS A 113 -7.35 -11.11 0.71
N HIS A 114 -6.97 -10.41 -0.36
CA HIS A 114 -7.69 -9.22 -0.76
C HIS A 114 -9.01 -9.59 -1.46
N PRO A 115 -10.14 -8.99 -1.11
CA PRO A 115 -11.48 -9.41 -1.58
C PRO A 115 -11.66 -9.37 -3.10
N VAL A 116 -10.89 -8.54 -3.81
CA VAL A 116 -10.92 -8.38 -5.28
C VAL A 116 -9.50 -8.28 -5.87
N GLY A 117 -8.54 -9.03 -5.30
CA GLY A 117 -7.13 -8.88 -5.65
C GLY A 117 -6.81 -9.33 -7.07
N TYR A 118 -7.28 -10.49 -7.47
CA TYR A 118 -7.02 -11.00 -8.83
C TYR A 118 -7.73 -10.16 -9.90
N GLU A 119 -8.98 -9.76 -9.65
CA GLU A 119 -9.73 -8.88 -10.53
C GLU A 119 -9.06 -7.51 -10.68
N THR A 120 -8.43 -7.02 -9.62
CA THR A 120 -7.67 -5.77 -9.66
C THR A 120 -6.40 -5.93 -10.50
N ILE A 121 -5.63 -7.01 -10.29
CA ILE A 121 -4.44 -7.32 -11.09
C ILE A 121 -4.81 -7.41 -12.57
N GLU A 122 -5.89 -8.15 -12.91
CA GLU A 122 -6.36 -8.34 -14.27
C GLU A 122 -6.77 -7.02 -14.92
N ALA A 123 -7.55 -6.18 -14.21
CA ALA A 123 -7.96 -4.88 -14.71
C ALA A 123 -6.78 -3.93 -15.00
N TYR A 124 -5.68 -4.02 -14.23
CA TYR A 124 -4.47 -3.27 -14.56
C TYR A 124 -3.67 -3.93 -15.68
N MET A 125 -3.66 -5.26 -15.74
CA MET A 125 -2.99 -6.00 -16.82
C MET A 125 -3.60 -5.66 -18.18
N GLU A 126 -4.93 -5.62 -18.29
CA GLU A 126 -5.66 -5.22 -19.50
C GLU A 126 -5.25 -3.84 -20.05
N ARG A 127 -4.84 -2.92 -19.17
CA ARG A 127 -4.41 -1.57 -19.58
C ARG A 127 -2.98 -1.54 -20.13
N GLU A 128 -2.14 -2.47 -19.71
CA GLU A 128 -0.69 -2.38 -19.90
C GLU A 128 -0.13 -3.50 -20.76
N TYR A 129 -0.80 -4.67 -20.79
CA TYR A 129 -0.33 -5.89 -21.43
C TYR A 129 -1.48 -6.69 -22.05
N ARG A 130 -1.14 -7.63 -22.91
CA ARG A 130 -2.07 -8.70 -23.29
C ARG A 130 -2.15 -9.70 -22.12
N ILE A 131 -3.36 -10.08 -21.73
CA ILE A 131 -3.56 -11.08 -20.66
C ILE A 131 -3.12 -12.46 -21.19
N PRO A 132 -2.17 -13.13 -20.53
CA PRO A 132 -1.74 -14.46 -20.90
C PRO A 132 -2.79 -15.53 -20.57
N GLU A 133 -2.87 -16.55 -21.43
CA GLU A 133 -3.74 -17.71 -21.19
C GLU A 133 -3.13 -18.74 -20.24
N LYS A 134 -1.79 -18.89 -20.28
CA LYS A 134 -1.09 -19.81 -19.39
C LYS A 134 -0.87 -19.20 -18.01
N PHE A 135 -1.13 -19.97 -16.97
CA PHE A 135 -1.02 -19.50 -15.59
C PHE A 135 0.39 -19.03 -15.21
N GLU A 136 1.42 -19.74 -15.64
CA GLU A 136 2.82 -19.34 -15.42
C GLU A 136 3.13 -17.98 -16.06
N ASP A 137 2.70 -17.77 -17.30
CA ASP A 137 2.90 -16.51 -18.00
C ASP A 137 2.07 -15.38 -17.36
N TYR A 138 0.86 -15.69 -16.88
CA TYR A 138 0.03 -14.74 -16.14
C TYR A 138 0.71 -14.28 -14.86
N ILE A 139 1.29 -15.19 -14.07
CA ILE A 139 2.09 -14.87 -12.89
C ILE A 139 3.25 -13.95 -13.25
N TYR A 140 4.02 -14.31 -14.28
CA TYR A 140 5.15 -13.51 -14.72
C TYR A 140 4.74 -12.08 -15.14
N VAL A 141 3.67 -11.95 -15.92
CA VAL A 141 3.18 -10.62 -16.33
C VAL A 141 2.63 -9.83 -15.15
N SER A 142 2.02 -10.48 -14.15
CA SER A 142 1.59 -9.80 -12.92
C SER A 142 2.76 -9.19 -12.14
N GLN A 143 3.91 -9.87 -12.13
CA GLN A 143 5.15 -9.37 -11.50
C GLN A 143 5.76 -8.22 -12.31
N LEU A 144 5.74 -8.28 -13.63
CA LEU A 144 6.17 -7.16 -14.48
C LEU A 144 5.28 -5.94 -14.28
N LEU A 145 3.98 -6.15 -14.12
CA LEU A 145 3.00 -5.10 -13.83
C LEU A 145 3.29 -4.42 -12.49
N GLN A 146 3.54 -5.21 -11.43
CA GLN A 146 3.98 -4.69 -10.14
C GLN A 146 5.28 -3.89 -10.27
N ALA A 147 6.30 -4.47 -10.93
CA ALA A 147 7.59 -3.83 -11.12
C ALA A 147 7.45 -2.48 -11.84
N LYS A 148 6.62 -2.40 -12.89
CA LYS A 148 6.35 -1.15 -13.63
C LYS A 148 5.70 -0.09 -12.74
N GLY A 149 4.67 -0.46 -11.97
CA GLY A 149 3.99 0.46 -11.05
C GLY A 149 4.93 1.00 -9.97
N MET A 150 5.72 0.11 -9.37
CA MET A 150 6.69 0.46 -8.34
C MET A 150 7.82 1.34 -8.89
N GLN A 151 8.32 1.05 -10.08
CA GLN A 151 9.35 1.85 -10.75
C GLN A 151 8.85 3.29 -10.96
N ILE A 152 7.66 3.47 -11.54
CA ILE A 152 7.08 4.81 -11.78
C ILE A 152 6.98 5.59 -10.48
N ALA A 153 6.49 4.96 -9.40
CA ALA A 153 6.33 5.61 -8.11
C ALA A 153 7.68 6.01 -7.49
N ILE A 154 8.62 5.08 -7.40
CA ILE A 154 9.95 5.32 -6.80
C ILE A 154 10.69 6.42 -7.56
N GLU A 155 10.69 6.36 -8.89
CA GLU A 155 11.33 7.37 -9.73
C GLU A 155 10.67 8.74 -9.58
N ALA A 156 9.33 8.81 -9.51
CA ALA A 156 8.60 10.05 -9.29
C ALA A 156 8.95 10.69 -7.94
N HIS A 157 8.96 9.91 -6.86
CA HIS A 157 9.33 10.39 -5.53
C HIS A 157 10.78 10.86 -5.48
N ARG A 158 11.71 10.11 -6.08
CA ARG A 158 13.14 10.47 -6.11
C ARG A 158 13.44 11.72 -6.94
N ARG A 159 12.77 11.90 -8.08
CA ARG A 159 12.92 13.11 -8.90
C ARG A 159 12.47 14.37 -8.19
N ASN A 160 11.55 14.25 -7.24
CA ASN A 160 11.00 15.37 -6.48
C ASN A 160 11.77 15.71 -5.19
N ARG A 161 12.99 15.23 -5.02
CA ARG A 161 13.86 15.68 -3.93
C ARG A 161 14.28 17.13 -4.17
N PRO A 162 14.40 17.97 -3.13
CA PRO A 162 14.25 17.67 -1.69
C PRO A 162 12.80 17.79 -1.17
N TYR A 163 11.79 17.96 -2.03
CA TYR A 163 10.41 18.03 -1.55
C TYR A 163 9.95 16.70 -0.94
N CYS A 164 10.04 15.60 -1.70
CA CYS A 164 9.77 14.26 -1.21
C CYS A 164 11.07 13.62 -0.70
N MET A 165 11.16 13.37 0.61
CA MET A 165 12.38 12.88 1.26
C MET A 165 12.35 11.40 1.63
N GLY A 166 11.25 10.70 1.40
CA GLY A 166 11.16 9.27 1.66
C GLY A 166 10.09 8.58 0.83
N THR A 167 10.36 7.31 0.54
CA THR A 167 9.44 6.41 -0.18
C THR A 167 9.57 5.00 0.39
N LEU A 168 8.48 4.49 0.97
CA LEU A 168 8.35 3.16 1.52
C LEU A 168 7.12 2.51 0.90
N PHE A 169 7.27 1.32 0.37
CA PHE A 169 6.15 0.62 -0.25
C PHE A 169 5.57 -0.46 0.68
N TRP A 170 4.31 -0.69 0.57
CA TRP A 170 3.60 -1.76 1.20
C TRP A 170 3.24 -2.83 0.17
N GLN A 171 3.81 -4.08 0.20
CA GLN A 171 4.86 -4.45 1.15
C GLN A 171 5.83 -5.44 0.51
N LEU A 172 6.96 -5.71 1.17
CA LEU A 172 8.01 -6.59 0.65
C LEU A 172 7.57 -8.06 0.61
N ASN A 173 6.83 -8.48 1.62
CA ASN A 173 6.28 -9.83 1.76
C ASN A 173 4.76 -9.78 1.89
N ASP A 174 4.12 -10.87 1.60
CA ASP A 174 2.69 -11.13 1.73
C ASP A 174 2.33 -11.87 3.02
#